data_148039f83ef9439632dd46924196133f
#
_entry.id   148039f83ef9439632dd46924196133f
#
_cell.length_a   1.000
_cell.length_b   1.000
_cell.length_c   1.000
_cell.angle_alpha   90.00
_cell.angle_beta   90.00
_cell.angle_gamma   90.00
#
_symmetry.space_group_name_H-M   'P 1'
#
loop_
_entity.id
_entity.type
_entity.pdbx_description
1 polymer ?
#
loop_
_entity_poly.entity_id
_entity_poly.type
_entity_poly.pdbx_seq_one_letter_code
_entity_poly.pdbx_strand_id
1 'polypeptide(L)'
;LAGFLTMLLGQFCFSVNDSLVKWTVLKMPGNNNLFMVVFFRGTFMCFIIAIILAFQGKLRWGHIFKPSALHGRGLIEVGLTFSFLTSILMLPITDVYTILLTAPLMITASGVIFFRERVGWREWLAVMTGYFGVTIVVWPNDMGWKLAYALPLFATVMIVFREVYTKRLPHHYSGLEIVLITGLLLTIAAGLASIPYWQTPDWSILFPILGATLAVTVAHVMTVLTVRLAPLSVTSPGRYSIIIFGAISAFIILQEIPSTGTIIGSIIVISSGC
;
A
#
# COMPACT_ATOMS: atom_id res chain seq x y z
N LEU A 1 3.92 -6.32 20.88
CA LEU A 1 3.81 -7.56 20.07
C LEU A 1 2.62 -7.50 19.11
N ALA A 2 1.38 -7.21 19.60
CA ALA A 2 0.18 -7.20 18.75
C ALA A 2 0.30 -6.26 17.54
N GLY A 3 0.74 -5.02 17.73
CA GLY A 3 0.94 -4.07 16.63
C GLY A 3 2.00 -4.50 15.60
N PHE A 4 3.02 -5.25 16.02
CA PHE A 4 4.00 -5.81 15.10
C PHE A 4 3.44 -6.98 14.29
N LEU A 5 2.67 -7.86 14.92
CA LEU A 5 2.01 -8.97 14.22
C LEU A 5 0.95 -8.48 13.22
N THR A 6 0.17 -7.47 13.58
CA THR A 6 -0.78 -6.86 12.63
C THR A 6 -0.06 -6.22 11.45
N MET A 7 1.11 -5.62 11.67
CA MET A 7 1.96 -5.10 10.59
C MET A 7 2.41 -6.21 9.65
N LEU A 8 2.99 -7.30 10.16
CA LEU A 8 3.46 -8.41 9.34
C LEU A 8 2.32 -9.02 8.50
N LEU A 9 1.18 -9.27 9.12
CA LEU A 9 0.01 -9.80 8.41
C LEU A 9 -0.48 -8.83 7.34
N GLY A 10 -0.51 -7.53 7.65
CA GLY A 10 -0.86 -6.50 6.68
C GLY A 10 0.07 -6.49 5.46
N GLN A 11 1.39 -6.55 5.68
CA GLN A 11 2.39 -6.58 4.60
C GLN A 11 2.27 -7.84 3.73
N PHE A 12 2.07 -9.01 4.34
CA PHE A 12 1.80 -10.24 3.61
C PHE A 12 0.55 -10.10 2.72
N CYS A 13 -0.55 -9.63 3.28
CA CYS A 13 -1.79 -9.47 2.52
C CYS A 13 -1.66 -8.42 1.40
N PHE A 14 -0.92 -7.31 1.62
CA PHE A 14 -0.63 -6.36 0.55
C PHE A 14 0.16 -7.01 -0.58
N SER A 15 1.21 -7.77 -0.29
CA SER A 15 2.04 -8.40 -1.32
C SER A 15 1.24 -9.38 -2.19
N VAL A 16 0.36 -10.16 -1.57
CA VAL A 16 -0.54 -11.08 -2.30
C VAL A 16 -1.53 -10.30 -3.17
N ASN A 17 -2.16 -9.25 -2.62
CA ASN A 17 -3.05 -8.39 -3.39
C ASN A 17 -2.35 -7.79 -4.61
N ASP A 18 -1.15 -7.22 -4.43
CA ASP A 18 -0.44 -6.50 -5.49
C ASP A 18 -0.01 -7.43 -6.63
N SER A 19 0.44 -8.64 -6.28
CA SER A 19 0.78 -9.67 -7.26
C SER A 19 -0.45 -10.15 -8.03
N LEU A 20 -1.60 -10.35 -7.36
CA LEU A 20 -2.85 -10.74 -8.00
C LEU A 20 -3.40 -9.62 -8.90
N VAL A 21 -3.33 -8.36 -8.46
CA VAL A 21 -3.74 -7.21 -9.29
C VAL A 21 -2.87 -7.12 -10.54
N LYS A 22 -1.54 -7.17 -10.39
CA LYS A 22 -0.61 -7.14 -11.52
C LYS A 22 -0.89 -8.29 -12.50
N TRP A 23 -1.01 -9.52 -11.99
CA TRP A 23 -1.34 -10.69 -12.79
C TRP A 23 -2.65 -10.51 -13.56
N THR A 24 -3.69 -10.03 -12.88
CA THR A 24 -5.02 -9.83 -13.48
C THR A 24 -4.95 -8.81 -14.62
N VAL A 25 -4.32 -7.65 -14.37
CA VAL A 25 -4.21 -6.58 -15.38
C VAL A 25 -3.42 -7.06 -16.61
N LEU A 26 -2.33 -7.82 -16.39
CA LEU A 26 -1.52 -8.36 -17.49
C LEU A 26 -2.25 -9.45 -18.32
N LYS A 27 -3.20 -10.15 -17.73
CA LYS A 27 -4.00 -11.19 -18.41
C LYS A 27 -5.21 -10.63 -19.16
N MET A 28 -5.66 -9.43 -18.82
CA MET A 28 -6.80 -8.80 -19.48
C MET A 28 -6.42 -8.27 -20.87
N PRO A 29 -7.24 -8.47 -21.91
CA PRO A 29 -7.00 -7.86 -23.21
C PRO A 29 -7.17 -6.34 -23.15
N GLY A 30 -6.35 -5.60 -23.89
CA GLY A 30 -6.43 -4.14 -24.01
C GLY A 30 -5.56 -3.38 -23.01
N ASN A 31 -5.54 -2.06 -23.19
CA ASN A 31 -4.77 -1.14 -22.37
C ASN A 31 -5.63 -0.51 -21.26
N ASN A 32 -5.02 -0.14 -20.14
CA ASN A 32 -5.66 0.59 -19.04
C ASN A 32 -6.72 -0.18 -18.21
N ASN A 33 -6.63 -1.50 -18.15
CA ASN A 33 -7.52 -2.35 -17.36
C ASN A 33 -7.34 -2.17 -15.84
N LEU A 34 -6.28 -1.46 -15.42
CA LEU A 34 -5.97 -1.19 -14.02
C LEU A 34 -7.15 -0.55 -13.28
N PHE A 35 -7.75 0.49 -13.86
CA PHE A 35 -8.84 1.22 -13.21
C PHE A 35 -10.06 0.33 -12.97
N MET A 36 -10.36 -0.54 -13.93
CA MET A 36 -11.47 -1.49 -13.82
C MET A 36 -11.20 -2.55 -12.74
N VAL A 37 -9.99 -3.09 -12.68
CA VAL A 37 -9.60 -4.04 -11.62
C VAL A 37 -9.70 -3.38 -10.24
N VAL A 38 -9.23 -2.13 -10.10
CA VAL A 38 -9.33 -1.36 -8.85
C VAL A 38 -10.78 -1.07 -8.49
N PHE A 39 -11.64 -0.77 -9.48
CA PHE A 39 -13.07 -0.54 -9.28
C PHE A 39 -13.78 -1.79 -8.73
N PHE A 40 -13.63 -2.95 -9.39
CA PHE A 40 -14.27 -4.19 -8.91
C PHE A 40 -13.74 -4.60 -7.54
N ARG A 41 -12.42 -4.57 -7.34
CA ARG A 41 -11.80 -4.87 -6.06
C ARG A 41 -12.33 -3.95 -4.96
N GLY A 42 -12.39 -2.64 -5.21
CA GLY A 42 -12.89 -1.66 -4.27
C GLY A 42 -14.38 -1.84 -3.98
N THR A 43 -15.20 -2.13 -4.98
CA THR A 43 -16.63 -2.40 -4.83
C THR A 43 -16.86 -3.61 -3.91
N PHE A 44 -16.18 -4.73 -4.16
CA PHE A 44 -16.30 -5.92 -3.31
C PHE A 44 -15.78 -5.66 -1.89
N MET A 45 -14.68 -4.93 -1.72
CA MET A 45 -14.17 -4.54 -0.41
C MET A 45 -15.18 -3.69 0.37
N CYS A 46 -15.73 -2.67 -0.26
CA CYS A 46 -16.74 -1.81 0.37
C CYS A 46 -17.99 -2.60 0.76
N PHE A 47 -18.43 -3.53 -0.08
CA PHE A 47 -19.56 -4.39 0.19
C PHE A 47 -19.32 -5.29 1.42
N ILE A 48 -18.16 -5.96 1.47
CA ILE A 48 -17.78 -6.80 2.63
C ILE A 48 -17.76 -5.98 3.91
N ILE A 49 -17.11 -4.81 3.89
CA ILE A 49 -16.98 -3.98 5.10
C ILE A 49 -18.32 -3.39 5.51
N ALA A 50 -19.16 -2.97 4.56
CA ALA A 50 -20.49 -2.45 4.84
C ALA A 50 -21.39 -3.52 5.52
N ILE A 51 -21.32 -4.76 5.04
CA ILE A 51 -22.02 -5.91 5.67
C ILE A 51 -21.52 -6.10 7.11
N ILE A 52 -20.21 -6.15 7.33
CA ILE A 52 -19.64 -6.31 8.68
C ILE A 52 -20.10 -5.19 9.61
N LEU A 53 -20.07 -3.94 9.16
CA LEU A 53 -20.52 -2.79 9.95
C LEU A 53 -22.02 -2.82 10.20
N ALA A 54 -22.82 -3.27 9.25
CA ALA A 54 -24.28 -3.43 9.41
C ALA A 54 -24.59 -4.48 10.48
N PHE A 55 -23.95 -5.65 10.43
CA PHE A 55 -24.12 -6.69 11.47
C PHE A 55 -23.66 -6.24 12.85
N GLN A 56 -22.68 -5.35 12.95
CA GLN A 56 -22.24 -4.76 14.21
C GLN A 56 -23.14 -3.61 14.69
N GLY A 57 -24.14 -3.20 13.92
CA GLY A 57 -24.97 -2.01 14.22
C GLY A 57 -24.16 -0.69 14.22
N LYS A 58 -23.01 -0.67 13.56
CA LYS A 58 -22.06 0.48 13.53
C LYS A 58 -22.02 1.21 12.19
N LEU A 59 -22.87 0.85 11.24
CA LEU A 59 -22.92 1.53 9.95
C LEU A 59 -23.56 2.92 10.11
N ARG A 60 -22.73 3.96 10.01
CA ARG A 60 -23.16 5.36 10.20
C ARG A 60 -23.20 6.10 8.88
N TRP A 61 -24.35 6.14 8.24
CA TRP A 61 -24.52 6.81 6.94
C TRP A 61 -24.09 8.29 6.96
N GLY A 62 -24.30 8.98 8.09
CA GLY A 62 -23.87 10.37 8.23
C GLY A 62 -22.36 10.61 8.06
N HIS A 63 -21.53 9.63 8.44
CA HIS A 63 -20.08 9.73 8.25
C HIS A 63 -19.65 9.51 6.79
N ILE A 64 -20.47 8.81 6.00
CA ILE A 64 -20.21 8.52 4.60
C ILE A 64 -20.47 9.75 3.73
N PHE A 65 -21.57 10.45 3.97
CA PHE A 65 -22.03 11.54 3.10
C PHE A 65 -21.63 12.95 3.56
N LYS A 66 -21.28 13.13 4.84
CA LYS A 66 -20.82 14.43 5.33
C LYS A 66 -19.31 14.58 5.15
N PRO A 67 -18.84 15.69 4.55
CA PRO A 67 -17.42 15.99 4.47
C PRO A 67 -16.76 15.87 5.86
N SER A 68 -15.73 15.07 5.94
CA SER A 68 -15.05 14.80 7.20
C SER A 68 -13.55 14.57 6.95
N ALA A 69 -12.78 14.49 8.01
CA ALA A 69 -11.36 14.13 7.93
C ALA A 69 -11.13 12.77 7.25
N LEU A 70 -12.10 11.86 7.26
CA LEU A 70 -12.00 10.56 6.57
C LEU A 70 -11.89 10.72 5.05
N HIS A 71 -12.58 11.71 4.47
CA HIS A 71 -12.51 11.99 3.03
C HIS A 71 -11.13 12.51 2.62
N GLY A 72 -10.49 13.34 3.45
CA GLY A 72 -9.10 13.79 3.20
C GLY A 72 -8.14 12.61 3.14
N ARG A 73 -8.26 11.64 4.07
CA ARG A 73 -7.48 10.40 4.02
C ARG A 73 -7.77 9.58 2.76
N GLY A 74 -9.03 9.52 2.35
CA GLY A 74 -9.43 8.81 1.15
C GLY A 74 -8.83 9.40 -0.12
N LEU A 75 -8.75 10.72 -0.24
CA LEU A 75 -8.09 11.39 -1.38
C LEU A 75 -6.59 11.09 -1.43
N ILE A 76 -5.92 11.06 -0.29
CA ILE A 76 -4.51 10.63 -0.22
C ILE A 76 -4.37 9.19 -0.72
N GLU A 77 -5.28 8.29 -0.33
CA GLU A 77 -5.28 6.89 -0.77
C GLU A 77 -5.50 6.75 -2.28
N VAL A 78 -6.33 7.59 -2.89
CA VAL A 78 -6.55 7.60 -4.35
C VAL A 78 -5.23 7.92 -5.07
N GLY A 79 -4.55 8.99 -4.69
CA GLY A 79 -3.26 9.37 -5.27
C GLY A 79 -2.18 8.29 -5.06
N LEU A 80 -2.11 7.76 -3.84
CA LEU A 80 -1.22 6.66 -3.48
C LEU A 80 -1.47 5.43 -4.36
N THR A 81 -2.72 4.95 -4.39
CA THR A 81 -3.06 3.69 -5.05
C THR A 81 -2.80 3.76 -6.56
N PHE A 82 -3.19 4.85 -7.21
CA PHE A 82 -2.97 4.98 -8.65
C PHE A 82 -1.49 5.10 -9.02
N SER A 83 -0.72 5.90 -8.30
CA SER A 83 0.73 6.02 -8.55
C SER A 83 1.45 4.70 -8.28
N PHE A 84 1.13 4.03 -7.18
CA PHE A 84 1.73 2.75 -6.81
C PHE A 84 1.38 1.63 -7.81
N LEU A 85 0.09 1.41 -8.09
CA LEU A 85 -0.34 0.34 -9.00
C LEU A 85 0.15 0.58 -10.43
N THR A 86 0.19 1.83 -10.90
CA THR A 86 0.81 2.15 -12.19
C THR A 86 2.29 1.80 -12.18
N SER A 87 3.01 2.08 -11.08
CA SER A 87 4.44 1.76 -10.99
C SER A 87 4.71 0.24 -11.05
N ILE A 88 3.91 -0.60 -10.39
CA ILE A 88 4.09 -2.07 -10.45
C ILE A 88 3.76 -2.68 -11.81
N LEU A 89 2.99 -1.98 -12.65
CA LEU A 89 2.77 -2.40 -14.04
C LEU A 89 3.95 -2.05 -14.94
N MET A 90 4.66 -0.96 -14.63
CA MET A 90 5.80 -0.47 -15.43
C MET A 90 7.14 -1.02 -14.98
N LEU A 91 7.24 -1.49 -13.73
CA LEU A 91 8.46 -1.94 -13.08
C LEU A 91 8.24 -3.29 -12.38
N PRO A 92 9.31 -4.06 -12.12
CA PRO A 92 9.23 -5.25 -11.24
C PRO A 92 8.70 -4.87 -9.86
N ILE A 93 7.85 -5.71 -9.28
CA ILE A 93 7.25 -5.44 -7.95
C ILE A 93 8.33 -5.23 -6.88
N THR A 94 9.39 -6.01 -6.92
CA THR A 94 10.50 -5.93 -5.96
C THR A 94 11.24 -4.59 -6.01
N ASP A 95 11.42 -4.00 -7.20
CA ASP A 95 12.05 -2.69 -7.35
C ASP A 95 11.16 -1.60 -6.74
N VAL A 96 9.86 -1.65 -7.04
CA VAL A 96 8.88 -0.71 -6.48
C VAL A 96 8.85 -0.81 -4.94
N TYR A 97 8.81 -2.02 -4.40
CA TYR A 97 8.81 -2.22 -2.94
C TYR A 97 10.09 -1.70 -2.30
N THR A 98 11.24 -1.90 -2.94
CA THR A 98 12.51 -1.37 -2.39
C THR A 98 12.49 0.15 -2.30
N ILE A 99 11.91 0.84 -3.29
CA ILE A 99 11.72 2.30 -3.22
C ILE A 99 10.73 2.66 -2.10
N LEU A 100 9.63 1.93 -1.98
CA LEU A 100 8.66 2.15 -0.91
C LEU A 100 9.24 1.95 0.49
N LEU A 101 10.32 1.21 0.64
CA LEU A 101 11.04 1.06 1.92
C LEU A 101 11.78 2.31 2.38
N THR A 102 11.80 3.38 1.60
CA THR A 102 12.14 4.70 2.13
C THR A 102 11.02 5.27 3.01
N ALA A 103 9.77 4.77 2.88
CA ALA A 103 8.65 5.24 3.68
C ALA A 103 8.87 5.09 5.20
N PRO A 104 9.33 3.96 5.77
CA PRO A 104 9.62 3.84 7.19
C PRO A 104 10.57 4.92 7.70
N LEU A 105 11.58 5.24 6.91
CA LEU A 105 12.56 6.26 7.22
C LEU A 105 11.91 7.65 7.27
N MET A 106 11.11 7.98 6.24
CA MET A 106 10.36 9.22 6.19
C MET A 106 9.29 9.30 7.28
N ILE A 107 8.64 8.17 7.62
CA ILE A 107 7.67 8.09 8.73
C ILE A 107 8.36 8.37 10.06
N THR A 108 9.53 7.80 10.31
CA THR A 108 10.33 8.09 11.53
C THR A 108 10.68 9.57 11.58
N ALA A 109 11.20 10.16 10.51
CA ALA A 109 11.48 11.58 10.43
C ALA A 109 10.21 12.43 10.68
N SER A 110 9.05 12.02 10.13
CA SER A 110 7.77 12.69 10.37
C SER A 110 7.30 12.58 11.82
N GLY A 111 7.63 11.49 12.51
CA GLY A 111 7.42 11.32 13.95
C GLY A 111 8.12 12.42 14.77
N VAL A 112 9.37 12.71 14.43
CA VAL A 112 10.13 13.81 15.05
C VAL A 112 9.48 15.17 14.73
N ILE A 113 9.21 15.44 13.45
CA ILE A 113 8.77 16.76 12.99
C ILE A 113 7.35 17.08 13.46
N PHE A 114 6.40 16.14 13.30
CA PHE A 114 4.97 16.39 13.53
C PHE A 114 4.49 15.97 14.92
N PHE A 115 5.14 14.99 15.54
CA PHE A 115 4.70 14.43 16.83
C PHE A 115 5.74 14.66 17.95
N ARG A 116 6.86 15.33 17.63
CA ARG A 116 7.97 15.62 18.57
C ARG A 116 8.50 14.34 19.26
N GLU A 117 8.46 13.21 18.55
CA GLU A 117 9.03 11.96 19.03
C GLU A 117 10.56 12.14 19.16
N ARG A 118 11.14 11.60 20.22
CA ARG A 118 12.60 11.65 20.39
C ARG A 118 13.21 10.47 19.65
N VAL A 119 13.98 10.76 18.62
CA VAL A 119 14.67 9.78 17.79
C VAL A 119 16.17 9.92 18.03
N GLY A 120 16.83 8.83 18.37
CA GLY A 120 18.26 8.80 18.65
C GLY A 120 19.11 8.85 17.38
N TRP A 121 20.42 9.00 17.57
CA TRP A 121 21.37 9.04 16.44
C TRP A 121 21.43 7.69 15.68
N ARG A 122 21.14 6.57 16.36
CA ARG A 122 21.12 5.23 15.77
C ARG A 122 20.02 5.08 14.74
N GLU A 123 18.83 5.60 15.05
CA GLU A 123 17.71 5.60 14.12
C GLU A 123 18.00 6.47 12.88
N TRP A 124 18.72 7.61 13.06
CA TRP A 124 19.16 8.42 11.93
C TRP A 124 20.21 7.71 11.07
N LEU A 125 21.14 6.96 11.66
CA LEU A 125 22.06 6.11 10.90
C LEU A 125 21.31 5.03 10.13
N ALA A 126 20.35 4.37 10.73
CA ALA A 126 19.49 3.39 10.06
C ALA A 126 18.78 4.03 8.84
N VAL A 127 18.23 5.24 9.02
CA VAL A 127 17.62 6.02 7.91
C VAL A 127 18.63 6.20 6.76
N MET A 128 19.81 6.69 7.03
CA MET A 128 20.82 6.97 6.00
C MET A 128 21.29 5.68 5.30
N THR A 129 21.51 4.61 6.06
CA THR A 129 21.93 3.30 5.51
C THR A 129 20.83 2.70 4.63
N GLY A 130 19.58 2.78 5.06
CA GLY A 130 18.44 2.33 4.25
C GLY A 130 18.31 3.13 2.94
N TYR A 131 18.51 4.43 2.99
CA TYR A 131 18.51 5.28 1.79
C TYR A 131 19.61 4.87 0.81
N PHE A 132 20.80 4.54 1.33
CA PHE A 132 21.89 4.02 0.51
C PHE A 132 21.53 2.70 -0.16
N GLY A 133 20.89 1.78 0.55
CA GLY A 133 20.39 0.52 -0.02
C GLY A 133 19.39 0.74 -1.17
N VAL A 134 18.45 1.68 -1.02
CA VAL A 134 17.51 2.06 -2.08
C VAL A 134 18.24 2.67 -3.28
N THR A 135 19.26 3.48 -3.05
CA THR A 135 20.06 4.08 -4.13
C THR A 135 20.70 2.99 -5.01
N ILE A 136 21.16 1.88 -4.43
CA ILE A 136 21.73 0.74 -5.17
C ILE A 136 20.67 0.10 -6.09
N VAL A 137 19.42 -0.03 -5.64
CA VAL A 137 18.34 -0.61 -6.45
C VAL A 137 17.93 0.30 -7.60
N VAL A 138 17.86 1.60 -7.33
CA VAL A 138 17.46 2.62 -8.32
C VAL A 138 18.64 3.03 -9.21
N TRP A 139 19.86 2.59 -8.89
CA TRP A 139 21.05 2.92 -9.67
C TRP A 139 20.86 2.50 -11.13
N PRO A 140 21.11 3.39 -12.09
CA PRO A 140 20.85 3.09 -13.49
C PRO A 140 21.73 1.93 -13.94
N ASN A 141 21.10 0.77 -14.12
CA ASN A 141 21.62 -0.27 -14.98
C ASN A 141 21.53 0.24 -16.43
N ASP A 142 22.08 -0.45 -17.41
CA ASP A 142 22.25 -0.04 -18.83
C ASP A 142 21.05 0.64 -19.53
N MET A 143 19.93 0.81 -18.86
CA MET A 143 18.69 1.43 -19.36
C MET A 143 18.46 2.89 -18.93
N GLY A 144 19.35 3.51 -18.18
CA GLY A 144 19.22 4.91 -17.73
C GLY A 144 18.09 5.19 -16.72
N TRP A 145 17.97 6.44 -16.29
CA TRP A 145 16.89 6.90 -15.41
C TRP A 145 15.55 6.84 -16.15
N LYS A 146 14.66 5.95 -15.73
CA LYS A 146 13.29 5.91 -16.26
C LYS A 146 12.41 6.84 -15.43
N LEU A 147 11.64 7.70 -16.09
CA LEU A 147 10.63 8.54 -15.45
C LEU A 147 9.63 7.71 -14.60
N ALA A 148 9.49 6.41 -14.95
CA ALA A 148 8.67 5.46 -14.19
C ALA A 148 9.04 5.36 -12.70
N TYR A 149 10.31 5.59 -12.32
CA TYR A 149 10.74 5.59 -10.90
C TYR A 149 10.20 6.77 -10.10
N ALA A 150 9.74 7.85 -10.74
CA ALA A 150 9.07 8.96 -10.07
C ALA A 150 7.73 8.54 -9.43
N LEU A 151 7.03 7.57 -10.01
CA LEU A 151 5.74 7.09 -9.52
C LEU A 151 5.84 6.42 -8.13
N PRO A 152 6.73 5.43 -7.90
CA PRO A 152 6.87 4.84 -6.57
C PRO A 152 7.47 5.80 -5.54
N LEU A 153 8.29 6.77 -5.94
CA LEU A 153 8.73 7.84 -5.04
C LEU A 153 7.56 8.71 -4.59
N PHE A 154 6.69 9.13 -5.52
CA PHE A 154 5.47 9.86 -5.19
C PHE A 154 4.55 9.03 -4.29
N ALA A 155 4.35 7.74 -4.60
CA ALA A 155 3.58 6.82 -3.76
C ALA A 155 4.16 6.74 -2.34
N THR A 156 5.49 6.71 -2.20
CA THR A 156 6.18 6.71 -0.89
C THR A 156 5.82 7.95 -0.08
N VAL A 157 5.87 9.12 -0.69
CA VAL A 157 5.47 10.37 -0.04
C VAL A 157 4.00 10.32 0.40
N MET A 158 3.13 9.81 -0.46
CA MET A 158 1.70 9.64 -0.13
C MET A 158 1.48 8.65 1.02
N ILE A 159 2.28 7.58 1.13
CA ILE A 159 2.25 6.66 2.29
C ILE A 159 2.53 7.43 3.58
N VAL A 160 3.55 8.26 3.59
CA VAL A 160 3.90 9.06 4.78
C VAL A 160 2.76 9.99 5.18
N PHE A 161 2.20 10.72 4.21
CA PHE A 161 1.04 11.58 4.47
C PHE A 161 -0.15 10.79 5.00
N ARG A 162 -0.46 9.64 4.43
CA ARG A 162 -1.54 8.75 4.89
C ARG A 162 -1.34 8.32 6.34
N GLU A 163 -0.13 7.89 6.72
CA GLU A 163 0.16 7.43 8.07
C GLU A 163 0.04 8.56 9.09
N VAL A 164 0.66 9.71 8.81
CA VAL A 164 0.58 10.92 9.66
C VAL A 164 -0.87 11.38 9.81
N TYR A 165 -1.61 11.39 8.71
CA TYR A 165 -3.01 11.79 8.70
C TYR A 165 -3.88 10.81 9.50
N THR A 166 -3.67 9.50 9.31
CA THR A 166 -4.41 8.44 10.03
C THR A 166 -4.16 8.54 11.54
N LYS A 167 -2.93 8.83 11.96
CA LYS A 167 -2.58 9.01 13.38
C LYS A 167 -3.28 10.21 14.01
N ARG A 168 -3.59 11.24 13.24
CA ARG A 168 -4.32 12.44 13.68
C ARG A 168 -5.84 12.30 13.67
N LEU A 169 -6.36 11.23 13.08
CA LEU A 169 -7.81 11.02 13.04
C LEU A 169 -8.38 10.81 14.45
N PRO A 170 -9.53 11.42 14.76
CA PRO A 170 -10.21 11.22 16.04
C PRO A 170 -10.49 9.74 16.33
N HIS A 171 -10.32 9.34 17.57
CA HIS A 171 -10.51 7.95 18.01
C HIS A 171 -11.94 7.43 17.92
N HIS A 172 -12.94 8.32 17.79
CA HIS A 172 -14.33 7.89 17.65
C HIS A 172 -14.65 7.23 16.30
N TYR A 173 -13.81 7.41 15.29
CA TYR A 173 -13.94 6.66 14.04
C TYR A 173 -13.42 5.24 14.22
N SER A 174 -14.21 4.24 13.86
CA SER A 174 -13.74 2.85 13.86
C SER A 174 -12.75 2.59 12.73
N GLY A 175 -11.89 1.57 12.87
CA GLY A 175 -10.97 1.18 11.80
C GLY A 175 -11.69 0.80 10.52
N LEU A 176 -12.82 0.10 10.65
CA LEU A 176 -13.64 -0.32 9.50
C LEU A 176 -14.32 0.86 8.81
N GLU A 177 -14.78 1.89 9.56
CA GLU A 177 -15.33 3.12 8.96
C GLU A 177 -14.25 3.85 8.13
N ILE A 178 -13.01 3.94 8.65
CA ILE A 178 -11.90 4.53 7.92
C ILE A 178 -11.66 3.80 6.60
N VAL A 179 -11.61 2.46 6.63
CA VAL A 179 -11.37 1.65 5.45
C VAL A 179 -12.54 1.73 4.46
N LEU A 180 -13.80 1.74 4.96
CA LEU A 180 -15.00 1.86 4.11
C LEU A 180 -15.00 3.18 3.31
N ILE A 181 -14.83 4.31 3.99
CA ILE A 181 -14.91 5.63 3.33
C ILE A 181 -13.73 5.81 2.37
N THR A 182 -12.54 5.36 2.78
CA THR A 182 -11.36 5.37 1.89
C THR A 182 -11.59 4.51 0.65
N GLY A 183 -12.12 3.29 0.84
CA GLY A 183 -12.43 2.38 -0.24
C GLY A 183 -13.51 2.92 -1.18
N LEU A 184 -14.55 3.55 -0.66
CA LEU A 184 -15.60 4.20 -1.47
C LEU A 184 -15.03 5.28 -2.38
N LEU A 185 -14.20 6.18 -1.85
CA LEU A 185 -13.58 7.24 -2.65
C LEU A 185 -12.66 6.66 -3.73
N LEU A 186 -11.86 5.66 -3.39
CA LEU A 186 -11.01 4.97 -4.35
C LEU A 186 -11.85 4.28 -5.44
N THR A 187 -12.93 3.61 -5.05
CA THR A 187 -13.84 2.92 -5.97
C THR A 187 -14.51 3.89 -6.93
N ILE A 188 -15.01 5.02 -6.43
CA ILE A 188 -15.61 6.07 -7.26
C ILE A 188 -14.58 6.63 -8.24
N ALA A 189 -13.39 6.98 -7.77
CA ALA A 189 -12.33 7.49 -8.63
C ALA A 189 -11.92 6.48 -9.71
N ALA A 190 -11.78 5.21 -9.34
CA ALA A 190 -11.43 4.13 -10.26
C ALA A 190 -12.57 3.86 -11.27
N GLY A 191 -13.83 3.90 -10.81
CA GLY A 191 -15.01 3.75 -11.66
C GLY A 191 -15.07 4.84 -12.73
N LEU A 192 -14.91 6.10 -12.34
CA LEU A 192 -14.89 7.24 -13.26
C LEU A 192 -13.74 7.12 -14.27
N ALA A 193 -12.54 6.73 -13.81
CA ALA A 193 -11.37 6.54 -14.66
C ALA A 193 -11.51 5.32 -15.61
N SER A 194 -12.34 4.33 -15.26
CA SER A 194 -12.54 3.13 -16.07
C SER A 194 -13.56 3.31 -17.20
N ILE A 195 -14.41 4.35 -17.17
CA ILE A 195 -15.48 4.54 -18.14
C ILE A 195 -15.02 4.44 -19.60
N PRO A 196 -13.90 5.09 -20.03
CA PRO A 196 -13.44 5.03 -21.42
C PRO A 196 -12.93 3.65 -21.84
N TYR A 197 -12.58 2.79 -20.89
CA TYR A 197 -11.91 1.51 -21.11
C TYR A 197 -12.73 0.32 -20.63
N TRP A 198 -14.04 0.53 -20.41
CA TRP A 198 -14.91 -0.46 -19.79
C TRP A 198 -15.00 -1.73 -20.62
N GLN A 199 -14.73 -2.85 -20.00
CA GLN A 199 -14.90 -4.20 -20.54
C GLN A 199 -15.62 -5.05 -19.50
N THR A 200 -16.49 -5.96 -19.97
CA THR A 200 -17.12 -6.93 -19.07
C THR A 200 -16.06 -7.94 -18.61
N PRO A 201 -15.80 -8.08 -17.30
CA PRO A 201 -14.81 -9.05 -16.84
C PRO A 201 -15.31 -10.48 -17.11
N ASP A 202 -14.42 -11.32 -17.61
CA ASP A 202 -14.65 -12.75 -17.72
C ASP A 202 -14.54 -13.42 -16.34
N TRP A 203 -15.21 -14.55 -16.16
CA TRP A 203 -15.17 -15.33 -14.92
C TRP A 203 -13.74 -15.73 -14.50
N SER A 204 -12.87 -15.98 -15.45
CA SER A 204 -11.45 -16.30 -15.18
C SER A 204 -10.68 -15.19 -14.46
N ILE A 205 -11.13 -13.93 -14.62
CA ILE A 205 -10.52 -12.74 -14.02
C ILE A 205 -11.17 -12.41 -12.68
N LEU A 206 -12.42 -12.79 -12.49
CA LEU A 206 -13.18 -12.47 -11.28
C LEU A 206 -12.60 -13.15 -10.03
N PHE A 207 -12.15 -14.42 -10.13
CA PHE A 207 -11.56 -15.13 -9.01
C PHE A 207 -10.28 -14.46 -8.46
N PRO A 208 -9.28 -14.10 -9.28
CA PRO A 208 -8.12 -13.33 -8.81
C PRO A 208 -8.51 -11.97 -8.20
N ILE A 209 -9.51 -11.28 -8.75
CA ILE A 209 -10.01 -10.01 -8.19
C ILE A 209 -10.61 -10.24 -6.80
N LEU A 210 -11.40 -11.31 -6.59
CA LEU A 210 -11.94 -11.65 -5.27
C LEU A 210 -10.82 -12.01 -4.28
N GLY A 211 -9.82 -12.76 -4.70
CA GLY A 211 -8.63 -13.05 -3.89
C GLY A 211 -7.88 -11.78 -3.48
N ALA A 212 -7.64 -10.88 -4.44
CA ALA A 212 -7.03 -9.59 -4.20
C ALA A 212 -7.89 -8.73 -3.25
N THR A 213 -9.22 -8.78 -3.40
CA THR A 213 -10.16 -8.06 -2.53
C THR A 213 -10.07 -8.52 -1.08
N LEU A 214 -10.09 -9.82 -0.84
CA LEU A 214 -9.95 -10.37 0.52
C LEU A 214 -8.61 -9.97 1.13
N ALA A 215 -7.54 -10.14 0.38
CA ALA A 215 -6.20 -9.78 0.83
C ALA A 215 -6.10 -8.28 1.16
N VAL A 216 -6.54 -7.38 0.28
CA VAL A 216 -6.46 -5.93 0.53
C VAL A 216 -7.39 -5.47 1.64
N THR A 217 -8.54 -6.11 1.82
CA THR A 217 -9.46 -5.81 2.94
C THR A 217 -8.78 -6.07 4.27
N VAL A 218 -8.18 -7.26 4.41
CA VAL A 218 -7.40 -7.61 5.61
C VAL A 218 -6.21 -6.66 5.78
N ALA A 219 -5.47 -6.37 4.72
CA ALA A 219 -4.31 -5.51 4.76
C ALA A 219 -4.64 -4.09 5.26
N HIS A 220 -5.70 -3.47 4.76
CA HIS A 220 -6.13 -2.13 5.21
C HIS A 220 -6.59 -2.13 6.66
N VAL A 221 -7.37 -3.13 7.09
CA VAL A 221 -7.79 -3.27 8.48
C VAL A 221 -6.57 -3.42 9.39
N MET A 222 -5.63 -4.30 9.02
CA MET A 222 -4.39 -4.52 9.79
C MET A 222 -3.54 -3.25 9.87
N THR A 223 -3.42 -2.49 8.77
CA THR A 223 -2.69 -1.21 8.76
C THR A 223 -3.29 -0.20 9.73
N VAL A 224 -4.60 -0.02 9.73
CA VAL A 224 -5.27 0.90 10.67
C VAL A 224 -5.10 0.42 12.11
N LEU A 225 -5.22 -0.88 12.37
CA LEU A 225 -5.00 -1.46 13.70
C LEU A 225 -3.56 -1.25 14.15
N THR A 226 -2.58 -1.47 13.29
CA THR A 226 -1.15 -1.27 13.60
C THR A 226 -0.87 0.14 14.11
N VAL A 227 -1.32 1.15 13.37
CA VAL A 227 -1.11 2.57 13.73
C VAL A 227 -1.79 2.94 15.06
N ARG A 228 -2.88 2.25 15.42
CA ARG A 228 -3.61 2.47 16.66
C ARG A 228 -3.04 1.70 17.85
N LEU A 229 -2.48 0.53 17.62
CA LEU A 229 -2.00 -0.38 18.68
C LEU A 229 -0.58 -0.07 19.12
N ALA A 230 0.23 0.62 18.30
CA ALA A 230 1.62 0.87 18.61
C ALA A 230 2.15 2.20 18.02
N PRO A 231 3.21 2.77 18.60
CA PRO A 231 3.91 3.90 18.00
C PRO A 231 4.45 3.58 16.61
N LEU A 232 4.51 4.57 15.73
CA LEU A 232 5.01 4.41 14.36
C LEU A 232 6.45 3.92 14.33
N SER A 233 7.29 4.42 15.22
CA SER A 233 8.71 4.01 15.36
C SER A 233 8.88 2.52 15.68
N VAL A 234 8.00 1.96 16.52
CA VAL A 234 8.07 0.54 16.93
C VAL A 234 7.60 -0.41 15.81
N THR A 235 6.66 0.03 14.99
CA THR A 235 6.09 -0.80 13.91
C THR A 235 6.83 -0.64 12.58
N SER A 236 7.61 0.44 12.43
CA SER A 236 8.35 0.75 11.20
C SER A 236 9.23 -0.41 10.69
N PRO A 237 10.01 -1.12 11.55
CA PRO A 237 10.83 -2.25 11.09
C PRO A 237 10.02 -3.39 10.46
N GLY A 238 8.80 -3.64 10.95
CA GLY A 238 7.91 -4.66 10.39
C GLY A 238 7.52 -4.40 8.92
N ARG A 239 7.62 -3.15 8.45
CA ARG A 239 7.32 -2.80 7.05
C ARG A 239 8.32 -3.36 6.06
N TYR A 240 9.56 -3.59 6.50
CA TYR A 240 10.59 -4.19 5.64
C TYR A 240 10.25 -5.61 5.19
N SER A 241 9.36 -6.31 5.92
CA SER A 241 8.88 -7.64 5.53
C SER A 241 8.17 -7.67 4.18
N ILE A 242 7.68 -6.51 3.67
CA ILE A 242 7.02 -6.43 2.36
C ILE A 242 7.93 -6.89 1.21
N ILE A 243 9.25 -6.67 1.30
CA ILE A 243 10.19 -7.15 0.28
C ILE A 243 10.22 -8.67 0.23
N ILE A 244 10.28 -9.32 1.40
CA ILE A 244 10.34 -10.78 1.49
C ILE A 244 9.02 -11.37 0.97
N PHE A 245 7.89 -10.88 1.48
CA PHE A 245 6.58 -11.34 1.04
C PHE A 245 6.33 -11.00 -0.43
N GLY A 246 6.77 -9.81 -0.88
CA GLY A 246 6.67 -9.38 -2.26
C GLY A 246 7.49 -10.24 -3.23
N ALA A 247 8.74 -10.55 -2.88
CA ALA A 247 9.57 -11.44 -3.68
C ALA A 247 8.95 -12.84 -3.80
N ILE A 248 8.43 -13.38 -2.69
CA ILE A 248 7.78 -14.69 -2.67
C ILE A 248 6.49 -14.66 -3.52
N SER A 249 5.62 -13.68 -3.32
CA SER A 249 4.34 -13.59 -4.05
C SER A 249 4.56 -13.30 -5.54
N ALA A 250 5.52 -12.45 -5.89
CA ALA A 250 5.87 -12.16 -7.27
C ALA A 250 6.47 -13.40 -7.98
N PHE A 251 7.33 -14.15 -7.28
CA PHE A 251 7.87 -15.41 -7.83
C PHE A 251 6.76 -16.45 -8.05
N ILE A 252 5.89 -16.68 -7.07
CA ILE A 252 4.84 -17.71 -7.16
C ILE A 252 3.77 -17.35 -8.20
N ILE A 253 3.31 -16.07 -8.22
CA ILE A 253 2.16 -15.65 -9.01
C ILE A 253 2.57 -15.14 -10.40
N LEU A 254 3.68 -14.40 -10.49
CA LEU A 254 4.12 -13.71 -11.69
C LEU A 254 5.35 -14.35 -12.36
N GLN A 255 6.03 -15.28 -11.67
CA GLN A 255 7.32 -15.86 -12.08
C GLN A 255 8.42 -14.78 -12.24
N GLU A 256 8.31 -13.66 -11.51
CA GLU A 256 9.32 -12.60 -11.49
C GLU A 256 10.47 -12.98 -10.56
N ILE A 257 11.71 -12.89 -11.08
CA ILE A 257 12.93 -13.12 -10.29
C ILE A 257 13.56 -11.76 -9.97
N PRO A 258 13.84 -11.44 -8.69
CA PRO A 258 14.48 -10.19 -8.33
C PRO A 258 15.87 -10.06 -8.96
N SER A 259 16.25 -8.85 -9.39
CA SER A 259 17.60 -8.58 -9.88
C SER A 259 18.64 -8.69 -8.76
N THR A 260 19.91 -8.90 -9.11
CA THR A 260 21.00 -8.92 -8.13
C THR A 260 21.08 -7.61 -7.34
N GLY A 261 20.88 -6.46 -8.01
CA GLY A 261 20.83 -5.15 -7.36
C GLY A 261 19.69 -5.05 -6.34
N THR A 262 18.51 -5.55 -6.70
CA THR A 262 17.34 -5.61 -5.80
C THR A 262 17.63 -6.47 -4.56
N ILE A 263 18.28 -7.63 -4.73
CA ILE A 263 18.64 -8.52 -3.61
C ILE A 263 19.62 -7.81 -2.66
N ILE A 264 20.70 -7.23 -3.19
CA ILE A 264 21.72 -6.54 -2.39
C ILE A 264 21.10 -5.33 -1.66
N GLY A 265 20.38 -4.48 -2.40
CA GLY A 265 19.73 -3.31 -1.82
C GLY A 265 18.71 -3.69 -0.74
N SER A 266 17.94 -4.76 -0.95
CA SER A 266 16.97 -5.28 0.03
C SER A 266 17.65 -5.75 1.32
N ILE A 267 18.79 -6.45 1.22
CA ILE A 267 19.57 -6.89 2.39
C ILE A 267 20.05 -5.67 3.19
N ILE A 268 20.56 -4.64 2.52
CA ILE A 268 21.03 -3.42 3.17
C ILE A 268 19.87 -2.71 3.87
N VAL A 269 18.73 -2.56 3.20
CA VAL A 269 17.54 -1.89 3.75
C VAL A 269 17.00 -2.66 4.96
N ILE A 270 16.86 -3.98 4.87
CA ILE A 270 16.39 -4.80 5.99
C ILE A 270 17.36 -4.69 7.18
N SER A 271 18.68 -4.79 6.92
CA SER A 271 19.70 -4.70 7.97
C SER A 271 19.71 -3.33 8.65
N SER A 272 19.37 -2.25 7.93
CA SER A 272 19.27 -0.91 8.49
C SER A 272 18.08 -0.72 9.42
N GLY A 273 17.02 -1.51 9.26
CA GLY A 273 15.80 -1.44 10.07
C GLY A 273 15.79 -2.35 11.30
N CYS A 274 16.77 -3.27 11.42
CA CYS A 274 16.97 -4.14 12.58
C CYS A 274 17.97 -3.56 13.55
#